data_821aacf55e4da7e02b2c110882f6646b
#
_entry.id   821aacf55e4da7e02b2c110882f6646b
#
_cell.length_a   1.000
_cell.length_b   1.000
_cell.length_c   1.000
_cell.angle_alpha   90.00
_cell.angle_beta   90.00
_cell.angle_gamma   90.00
#
_symmetry.space_group_name_H-M   'P 1'
#
loop_
_entity.id
_entity.type
_entity.pdbx_description
1 polymer ?
#
loop_
_entity_poly.entity_id
_entity_poly.type
_entity_poly.pdbx_seq_one_letter_code
_entity_poly.pdbx_strand_id
1 'polypeptide(L)'
;TDKGDVRVRDGLSRQLDIAPNRYMTHQTFFENVVRVMMETGNQVTLPVYEGEFLRDLLPVRPSALTFEDDGESYRVMIGGKPFSPEEVLHFPINPDPEHPYKGTGFTAALRDVVKSIRQTNATKNALMESPKPSLIIKVDAYDETLKTPEGRKQLARQYIGETANGEPWFLQSETMSVETI
;
A
#
# COMPACT_ATOMS: atom_id res chain seq x y z
N THR A 1 23.12 1.88 48.83
CA THR A 1 21.69 2.11 49.12
C THR A 1 20.91 1.97 47.86
N ASP A 2 20.41 0.77 47.63
CA ASP A 2 19.43 0.45 46.58
C ASP A 2 18.11 1.19 46.88
N LYS A 3 18.00 2.42 46.41
CA LYS A 3 16.69 3.03 46.19
C LYS A 3 16.28 2.59 44.80
N GLY A 4 15.46 1.54 44.75
CA GLY A 4 14.84 1.12 43.51
C GLY A 4 14.17 2.29 42.81
N ASP A 5 14.03 2.22 41.48
CA ASP A 5 13.39 3.22 40.65
C ASP A 5 12.00 3.61 41.22
N VAL A 6 11.89 4.83 41.68
CA VAL A 6 10.62 5.38 42.18
C VAL A 6 9.93 6.04 40.99
N ARG A 7 8.79 5.48 40.59
CA ARG A 7 7.97 6.08 39.53
C ARG A 7 7.46 7.46 39.98
N VAL A 8 7.90 8.50 39.28
CA VAL A 8 7.42 9.86 39.52
C VAL A 8 5.99 9.97 38.96
N ARG A 9 5.07 10.46 39.79
CA ARG A 9 3.65 10.67 39.43
C ARG A 9 3.35 12.16 39.47
N ASP A 10 3.77 12.87 38.46
CA ASP A 10 3.49 14.29 38.25
C ASP A 10 2.51 14.51 37.07
N GLY A 11 2.26 15.77 36.73
CA GLY A 11 1.40 16.14 35.62
C GLY A 11 1.89 15.61 34.26
N LEU A 12 3.21 15.63 34.04
CA LEU A 12 3.85 15.12 32.82
C LEU A 12 3.70 13.60 32.71
N SER A 13 3.96 12.88 33.80
CA SER A 13 3.79 11.43 33.88
C SER A 13 2.34 11.02 33.56
N ARG A 14 1.36 11.75 34.13
CA ARG A 14 -0.05 11.48 33.81
C ARG A 14 -0.38 11.70 32.35
N GLN A 15 0.15 12.74 31.74
CA GLN A 15 -0.09 13.06 30.34
C GLN A 15 0.54 12.00 29.42
N LEU A 16 1.75 11.57 29.70
CA LEU A 16 2.40 10.54 28.90
C LEU A 16 1.78 9.15 29.08
N ASP A 17 1.40 8.80 30.31
CA ASP A 17 0.93 7.46 30.67
C ASP A 17 -0.56 7.24 30.39
N ILE A 18 -1.40 8.27 30.39
CA ILE A 18 -2.87 8.13 30.30
C ILE A 18 -3.43 8.76 29.04
N ALA A 19 -3.22 10.07 28.85
CA ALA A 19 -3.82 10.83 27.77
C ALA A 19 -2.85 11.89 27.23
N PRO A 20 -2.02 11.56 26.24
CA PRO A 20 -1.08 12.51 25.64
C PRO A 20 -1.75 13.74 25.02
N ASN A 21 -3.01 13.63 24.63
CA ASN A 21 -3.86 14.73 24.23
C ASN A 21 -5.34 14.42 24.51
N ARG A 22 -6.22 15.40 24.31
CA ARG A 22 -7.66 15.28 24.61
C ARG A 22 -8.44 14.35 23.66
N TYR A 23 -7.82 13.87 22.58
CA TYR A 23 -8.47 13.06 21.55
C TYR A 23 -8.02 11.60 21.56
N MET A 24 -6.88 11.30 22.21
CA MET A 24 -6.25 9.99 22.14
C MET A 24 -5.83 9.52 23.53
N THR A 25 -6.06 8.25 23.80
CA THR A 25 -5.43 7.56 24.93
C THR A 25 -3.95 7.32 24.65
N HIS A 26 -3.18 6.99 25.67
CA HIS A 26 -1.78 6.59 25.54
C HIS A 26 -1.60 5.54 24.42
N GLN A 27 -2.35 4.45 24.47
CA GLN A 27 -2.25 3.37 23.49
C GLN A 27 -2.52 3.87 22.06
N THR A 28 -3.64 4.55 21.84
CA THR A 28 -4.01 5.05 20.50
C THR A 28 -3.01 6.06 19.96
N PHE A 29 -2.41 6.88 20.84
CA PHE A 29 -1.39 7.83 20.46
C PHE A 29 -0.13 7.13 19.95
N PHE A 30 0.42 6.17 20.72
CA PHE A 30 1.62 5.46 20.31
C PHE A 30 1.39 4.55 19.11
N GLU A 31 0.24 3.88 19.01
CA GLU A 31 -0.14 3.14 17.80
C GLU A 31 -0.14 4.04 16.56
N ASN A 32 -0.68 5.26 16.67
CA ASN A 32 -0.67 6.22 15.57
C ASN A 32 0.75 6.68 15.22
N VAL A 33 1.56 7.02 16.22
CA VAL A 33 2.97 7.43 16.03
C VAL A 33 3.74 6.34 15.31
N VAL A 34 3.69 5.10 15.79
CA VAL A 34 4.42 3.96 15.21
C VAL A 34 3.93 3.67 13.80
N ARG A 35 2.62 3.62 13.59
CA ARG A 35 2.04 3.35 12.26
C ARG A 35 2.50 4.38 11.24
N VAL A 36 2.34 5.68 11.52
CA VAL A 36 2.72 6.74 10.59
C VAL A 36 4.23 6.74 10.35
N MET A 37 5.03 6.55 11.39
CA MET A 37 6.48 6.42 11.29
C MET A 37 6.88 5.26 10.36
N MET A 38 6.25 4.09 10.49
CA MET A 38 6.52 2.94 9.62
C MET A 38 6.05 3.18 8.18
N GLU A 39 4.89 3.79 7.98
CA GLU A 39 4.34 4.05 6.65
C GLU A 39 5.16 5.09 5.88
N THR A 40 5.50 6.21 6.51
CA THR A 40 6.09 7.38 5.85
C THR A 40 7.58 7.56 6.10
N GLY A 41 8.11 6.91 7.12
CA GLY A 41 9.48 7.07 7.60
C GLY A 41 9.63 8.14 8.69
N ASN A 42 8.65 9.01 8.85
CA ASN A 42 8.72 10.13 9.77
C ASN A 42 7.41 10.35 10.49
N GLN A 43 7.47 10.54 11.79
CA GLN A 43 6.36 11.06 12.56
C GLN A 43 6.82 12.28 13.35
N VAL A 44 6.07 13.35 13.23
CA VAL A 44 6.28 14.58 14.00
C VAL A 44 5.10 14.81 14.91
N THR A 45 5.39 15.14 16.16
CA THR A 45 4.40 15.51 17.17
C THR A 45 4.71 16.90 17.67
N LEU A 46 3.72 17.78 17.65
CA LEU A 46 3.84 19.15 18.13
C LEU A 46 3.43 19.21 19.60
N PRO A 47 4.34 19.56 20.52
CA PRO A 47 4.00 19.83 21.89
C PRO A 47 3.28 21.18 22.01
N VAL A 48 2.16 21.19 22.69
CA VAL A 48 1.38 22.41 22.99
C VAL A 48 1.48 22.70 24.47
N TYR A 49 1.94 23.88 24.78
CA TYR A 49 2.13 24.33 26.15
C TYR A 49 1.03 25.30 26.58
N GLU A 50 0.73 25.30 27.89
CA GLU A 50 -0.08 26.30 28.57
C GLU A 50 0.75 26.86 29.72
N GLY A 51 1.34 28.04 29.51
CA GLY A 51 2.42 28.54 30.33
C GLY A 51 3.66 27.66 30.26
N GLU A 52 4.14 27.17 31.41
CA GLU A 52 5.29 26.26 31.47
C GLU A 52 4.90 24.78 31.43
N PHE A 53 3.62 24.46 31.40
CA PHE A 53 3.12 23.09 31.44
C PHE A 53 2.78 22.55 30.06
N LEU A 54 3.24 21.33 29.77
CA LEU A 54 2.81 20.60 28.57
C LEU A 54 1.33 20.25 28.69
N ARG A 55 0.51 20.73 27.76
CA ARG A 55 -0.93 20.50 27.75
C ARG A 55 -1.35 19.36 26.81
N ASP A 56 -0.85 19.35 25.59
CA ASP A 56 -1.20 18.37 24.57
C ASP A 56 0.02 17.98 23.73
N LEU A 57 0.08 16.72 23.29
CA LEU A 57 0.97 16.22 22.25
C LEU A 57 0.14 15.95 21.01
N LEU A 58 0.29 16.77 19.97
CA LEU A 58 -0.52 16.68 18.75
C LEU A 58 0.27 16.03 17.61
N PRO A 59 -0.09 14.80 17.20
CA PRO A 59 0.53 14.16 16.03
C PRO A 59 0.21 14.94 14.76
N VAL A 60 1.24 15.29 14.00
CA VAL A 60 1.10 16.02 12.73
C VAL A 60 0.74 15.04 11.62
N ARG A 61 -0.20 15.42 10.76
CA ARG A 61 -0.58 14.63 9.59
C ARG A 61 0.56 14.59 8.58
N PRO A 62 0.91 13.44 8.00
CA PRO A 62 1.97 13.34 7.01
C PRO A 62 1.81 14.29 5.80
N SER A 63 0.57 14.52 5.38
CA SER A 63 0.26 15.42 4.26
C SER A 63 0.53 16.91 4.53
N ALA A 64 0.65 17.30 5.81
CA ALA A 64 0.98 18.66 6.22
C ALA A 64 2.44 18.84 6.60
N LEU A 65 3.25 17.77 6.49
CA LEU A 65 4.63 17.72 6.94
C LEU A 65 5.59 17.73 5.75
N THR A 66 6.53 18.67 5.76
CA THR A 66 7.67 18.67 4.86
C THR A 66 8.95 19.05 5.62
N PHE A 67 10.12 18.68 5.09
CA PHE A 67 11.41 18.98 5.67
C PHE A 67 12.20 19.83 4.68
N GLU A 68 12.81 20.89 5.16
CA GLU A 68 13.68 21.76 4.38
C GLU A 68 15.07 21.75 5.00
N ASP A 69 16.08 21.63 4.16
CA ASP A 69 17.48 21.74 4.56
C ASP A 69 17.83 23.22 4.77
N ASP A 70 18.50 23.57 5.86
CA ASP A 70 18.92 24.90 6.20
C ASP A 70 20.47 25.04 6.16
N GLY A 71 21.16 24.04 5.60
CA GLY A 71 22.62 24.01 5.44
C GLY A 71 23.37 23.52 6.66
N GLU A 72 23.08 24.03 7.86
CA GLU A 72 23.68 23.57 9.13
C GLU A 72 22.74 22.64 9.91
N SER A 73 21.44 22.72 9.60
CA SER A 73 20.38 21.96 10.28
C SER A 73 19.23 21.74 9.29
N TYR A 74 18.09 21.35 9.78
CA TYR A 74 16.86 21.23 9.01
C TYR A 74 15.71 21.97 9.69
N ARG A 75 14.69 22.31 8.91
CA ARG A 75 13.43 22.86 9.40
C ARG A 75 12.29 21.91 9.14
N VAL A 76 11.39 21.82 10.10
CA VAL A 76 10.18 21.04 10.00
C VAL A 76 9.04 21.97 9.61
N MET A 77 8.54 21.82 8.40
CA MET A 77 7.42 22.61 7.90
C MET A 77 6.10 21.91 8.22
N ILE A 78 5.26 22.56 9.01
CA ILE A 78 3.94 22.05 9.40
C ILE A 78 2.86 22.98 8.88
N GLY A 79 2.11 22.56 7.87
CA GLY A 79 1.09 23.39 7.23
C GLY A 79 1.64 24.70 6.64
N GLY A 80 2.88 24.68 6.17
CA GLY A 80 3.57 25.85 5.61
C GLY A 80 4.22 26.77 6.64
N LYS A 81 4.20 26.42 7.93
CA LYS A 81 4.91 27.17 8.99
C LYS A 81 6.20 26.44 9.35
N PRO A 82 7.34 27.15 9.43
CA PRO A 82 8.60 26.55 9.86
C PRO A 82 8.67 26.38 11.37
N PHE A 83 9.21 25.24 11.79
CA PHE A 83 9.55 24.92 13.17
C PHE A 83 10.99 24.45 13.24
N SER A 84 11.68 24.84 14.32
CA SER A 84 12.99 24.27 14.64
C SER A 84 12.84 22.79 15.08
N PRO A 85 13.84 21.93 14.85
CA PRO A 85 13.81 20.56 15.37
C PRO A 85 13.61 20.48 16.88
N GLU A 86 14.03 21.49 17.63
CA GLU A 86 13.90 21.58 19.07
C GLU A 86 12.46 21.91 19.53
N GLU A 87 11.63 22.45 18.66
CA GLU A 87 10.24 22.83 18.95
C GLU A 87 9.26 21.66 18.73
N VAL A 88 9.74 20.55 18.17
CA VAL A 88 8.90 19.40 17.82
C VAL A 88 9.51 18.09 18.33
N LEU A 89 8.67 17.09 18.51
CA LEU A 89 9.15 15.71 18.72
C LEU A 89 9.16 15.00 17.36
N HIS A 90 10.33 14.78 16.81
CA HIS A 90 10.53 14.12 15.54
C HIS A 90 11.03 12.69 15.73
N PHE A 91 10.31 11.72 15.16
CA PHE A 91 10.59 10.28 15.21
C PHE A 91 10.87 9.77 13.80
N PRO A 92 12.12 9.77 13.34
CA PRO A 92 12.51 9.17 12.06
C PRO A 92 12.76 7.66 12.21
N ILE A 93 12.48 6.87 11.17
CA ILE A 93 12.87 5.47 11.05
C ILE A 93 13.61 5.27 9.73
N ASN A 94 14.60 4.38 9.71
CA ASN A 94 15.40 4.09 8.54
C ASN A 94 15.93 5.38 7.88
N PRO A 95 16.87 6.06 8.53
CA PRO A 95 17.36 7.37 8.11
C PRO A 95 17.95 7.34 6.70
N ASP A 96 17.66 8.37 5.94
CA ASP A 96 18.23 8.58 4.61
C ASP A 96 19.74 8.84 4.72
N PRO A 97 20.60 8.18 3.91
CA PRO A 97 22.05 8.39 3.97
C PRO A 97 22.51 9.82 3.65
N GLU A 98 21.79 10.54 2.77
CA GLU A 98 22.12 11.92 2.38
C GLU A 98 21.52 12.94 3.36
N HIS A 99 20.35 12.60 3.92
CA HIS A 99 19.62 13.47 4.86
C HIS A 99 19.26 12.67 6.13
N PRO A 100 20.20 12.47 7.06
CA PRO A 100 20.01 11.59 8.21
C PRO A 100 18.85 11.96 9.15
N TYR A 101 18.39 13.20 9.10
CA TYR A 101 17.20 13.65 9.82
C TYR A 101 15.89 13.18 9.18
N LYS A 102 15.93 12.71 7.94
CA LYS A 102 14.75 12.27 7.19
C LYS A 102 14.69 10.75 7.15
N GLY A 103 13.62 10.19 7.68
CA GLY A 103 13.38 8.76 7.64
C GLY A 103 12.73 8.31 6.33
N THR A 104 12.93 7.05 5.98
CA THR A 104 12.32 6.38 4.82
C THR A 104 11.35 5.31 5.28
N GLY A 105 10.08 5.45 4.94
CA GLY A 105 9.04 4.51 5.31
C GLY A 105 8.93 3.31 4.38
N PHE A 106 8.26 2.27 4.86
CA PHE A 106 8.06 1.03 4.09
C PHE A 106 7.16 1.21 2.87
N THR A 107 6.29 2.23 2.85
CA THR A 107 5.43 2.52 1.70
C THR A 107 6.24 2.77 0.43
N ALA A 108 7.39 3.44 0.53
CA ALA A 108 8.27 3.69 -0.62
C ALA A 108 8.86 2.37 -1.16
N ALA A 109 9.38 1.51 -0.28
CA ALA A 109 9.97 0.22 -0.64
C ALA A 109 8.93 -0.78 -1.19
N LEU A 110 7.69 -0.74 -0.69
CA LEU A 110 6.63 -1.65 -1.09
C LEU A 110 5.83 -1.20 -2.31
N ARG A 111 6.03 0.01 -2.80
CA ARG A 111 5.25 0.59 -3.91
C ARG A 111 5.24 -0.31 -5.16
N ASP A 112 6.39 -0.79 -5.57
CA ASP A 112 6.52 -1.61 -6.78
C ASP A 112 5.91 -3.00 -6.58
N VAL A 113 6.05 -3.57 -5.38
CA VAL A 113 5.42 -4.84 -5.02
C VAL A 113 3.90 -4.73 -5.07
N VAL A 114 3.33 -3.69 -4.46
CA VAL A 114 1.88 -3.44 -4.48
C VAL A 114 1.38 -3.20 -5.92
N LYS A 115 2.14 -2.47 -6.74
CA LYS A 115 1.82 -2.27 -8.16
C LYS A 115 1.81 -3.60 -8.91
N SER A 116 2.81 -4.45 -8.71
CA SER A 116 2.90 -5.78 -9.33
C SER A 116 1.72 -6.67 -8.90
N ILE A 117 1.38 -6.70 -7.61
CA ILE A 117 0.23 -7.47 -7.11
C ILE A 117 -1.08 -6.99 -7.76
N ARG A 118 -1.29 -5.68 -7.88
CA ARG A 118 -2.48 -5.12 -8.54
C ARG A 118 -2.56 -5.51 -10.00
N GLN A 119 -1.45 -5.47 -10.74
CA GLN A 119 -1.39 -5.89 -12.14
C GLN A 119 -1.69 -7.39 -12.30
N THR A 120 -1.09 -8.22 -11.44
CA THR A 120 -1.34 -9.67 -11.43
C THR A 120 -2.81 -9.98 -11.17
N ASN A 121 -3.42 -9.34 -10.18
CA ASN A 121 -4.84 -9.51 -9.89
C ASN A 121 -5.73 -9.04 -11.04
N ALA A 122 -5.41 -7.92 -11.68
CA ALA A 122 -6.15 -7.43 -12.85
C ALA A 122 -6.06 -8.41 -14.03
N THR A 123 -4.86 -8.93 -14.32
CA THR A 123 -4.64 -9.94 -15.35
C THR A 123 -5.38 -11.23 -15.04
N LYS A 124 -5.29 -11.70 -13.78
CA LYS A 124 -6.03 -12.89 -13.34
C LYS A 124 -7.54 -12.71 -13.54
N ASN A 125 -8.10 -11.59 -13.11
CA ASN A 125 -9.54 -11.32 -13.25
C ASN A 125 -9.94 -11.26 -14.74
N ALA A 126 -9.17 -10.58 -15.59
CA ALA A 126 -9.43 -10.53 -17.03
C ALA A 126 -9.38 -11.92 -17.69
N LEU A 127 -8.44 -12.78 -17.28
CA LEU A 127 -8.36 -14.15 -17.75
C LEU A 127 -9.52 -15.02 -17.25
N MET A 128 -10.03 -14.75 -16.05
CA MET A 128 -11.20 -15.46 -15.52
C MET A 128 -12.51 -14.98 -16.14
N GLU A 129 -12.63 -13.71 -16.48
CA GLU A 129 -13.80 -13.14 -17.17
C GLU A 129 -13.86 -13.55 -18.64
N SER A 130 -12.71 -13.61 -19.30
CA SER A 130 -12.57 -14.00 -20.70
C SER A 130 -11.40 -14.96 -20.86
N PRO A 131 -11.57 -16.23 -20.47
CA PRO A 131 -10.51 -17.21 -20.59
C PRO A 131 -10.13 -17.39 -22.05
N LYS A 132 -8.82 -17.25 -22.36
CA LYS A 132 -8.33 -17.54 -23.71
C LYS A 132 -8.57 -19.03 -23.99
N PRO A 133 -9.00 -19.39 -25.19
CA PRO A 133 -9.17 -20.79 -25.54
C PRO A 133 -7.82 -21.53 -25.44
N SER A 134 -7.83 -22.64 -24.74
CA SER A 134 -6.64 -23.53 -24.65
C SER A 134 -6.50 -24.42 -25.88
N LEU A 135 -7.46 -24.36 -26.80
CA LEU A 135 -7.53 -25.22 -27.94
C LEU A 135 -7.88 -24.41 -29.18
N ILE A 136 -7.11 -24.59 -30.25
CA ILE A 136 -7.38 -24.04 -31.58
C ILE A 136 -7.71 -25.22 -32.50
N ILE A 137 -8.90 -25.18 -33.09
CA ILE A 137 -9.33 -26.19 -34.07
C ILE A 137 -9.25 -25.55 -35.45
N LYS A 138 -8.39 -26.10 -36.28
CA LYS A 138 -8.30 -25.73 -37.72
C LYS A 138 -9.18 -26.69 -38.51
N VAL A 139 -10.15 -26.14 -39.25
CA VAL A 139 -11.10 -26.92 -40.05
C VAL A 139 -11.07 -26.45 -41.50
N ASP A 140 -11.48 -27.30 -42.42
CA ASP A 140 -11.57 -26.98 -43.84
C ASP A 140 -12.55 -25.81 -44.08
N ALA A 141 -12.19 -24.96 -45.05
CA ALA A 141 -12.94 -23.72 -45.38
C ALA A 141 -14.36 -23.96 -45.92
N TYR A 142 -14.68 -25.19 -46.35
CA TYR A 142 -15.95 -25.52 -46.98
C TYR A 142 -17.05 -25.97 -46.01
N ASP A 143 -16.80 -26.05 -44.73
CA ASP A 143 -17.81 -26.45 -43.74
C ASP A 143 -18.76 -25.29 -43.44
N GLU A 144 -19.99 -25.36 -43.98
CA GLU A 144 -21.03 -24.34 -43.79
C GLU A 144 -21.46 -24.19 -42.32
N THR A 145 -21.26 -25.21 -41.50
CA THR A 145 -21.60 -25.18 -40.07
C THR A 145 -20.75 -24.17 -39.28
N LEU A 146 -19.56 -23.83 -39.79
CA LEU A 146 -18.70 -22.83 -39.17
C LEU A 146 -19.16 -21.39 -39.36
N LYS A 147 -20.04 -21.13 -40.31
CA LYS A 147 -20.55 -19.77 -40.60
C LYS A 147 -21.47 -19.23 -39.50
N THR A 148 -22.05 -20.11 -38.68
CA THR A 148 -22.98 -19.72 -37.63
C THR A 148 -22.39 -20.00 -36.24
N PRO A 149 -22.69 -19.14 -35.22
CA PRO A 149 -22.24 -19.38 -33.83
C PRO A 149 -22.74 -20.72 -33.27
N GLU A 150 -23.96 -21.11 -33.62
CA GLU A 150 -24.61 -22.36 -33.21
C GLU A 150 -23.91 -23.56 -33.80
N GLY A 151 -23.53 -23.52 -35.09
CA GLY A 151 -22.79 -24.57 -35.77
C GLY A 151 -21.40 -24.77 -35.16
N ARG A 152 -20.71 -23.69 -34.83
CA ARG A 152 -19.42 -23.75 -34.11
C ARG A 152 -19.54 -24.41 -32.72
N LYS A 153 -20.60 -24.08 -31.96
CA LYS A 153 -20.89 -24.74 -30.67
C LYS A 153 -21.22 -26.21 -30.81
N GLN A 154 -21.93 -26.58 -31.87
CA GLN A 154 -22.27 -27.98 -32.15
C GLN A 154 -21.01 -28.80 -32.50
N LEU A 155 -20.13 -28.27 -33.34
CA LEU A 155 -18.84 -28.89 -33.65
C LEU A 155 -17.94 -29.02 -32.41
N ALA A 156 -17.89 -27.97 -31.60
CA ALA A 156 -17.14 -28.02 -30.34
C ALA A 156 -17.62 -29.17 -29.43
N ARG A 157 -18.92 -29.28 -29.24
CA ARG A 157 -19.51 -30.38 -28.43
C ARG A 157 -19.27 -31.76 -29.03
N GLN A 158 -19.26 -31.89 -30.35
CA GLN A 158 -19.07 -33.16 -31.02
C GLN A 158 -17.65 -33.69 -30.92
N TYR A 159 -16.65 -32.81 -31.01
CA TYR A 159 -15.22 -33.20 -31.06
C TYR A 159 -14.49 -33.06 -29.73
N ILE A 160 -14.91 -32.18 -28.83
CA ILE A 160 -14.18 -31.85 -27.61
C ILE A 160 -14.98 -32.24 -26.34
N GLY A 161 -16.31 -32.43 -26.49
CA GLY A 161 -17.21 -32.62 -25.36
C GLY A 161 -17.58 -31.29 -24.69
N GLU A 162 -18.29 -31.34 -23.55
CA GLU A 162 -18.61 -30.14 -22.77
C GLU A 162 -17.36 -29.68 -22.01
N THR A 163 -16.61 -28.75 -22.59
CA THR A 163 -15.49 -28.08 -21.93
C THR A 163 -16.03 -26.94 -21.08
N ALA A 164 -15.82 -27.02 -19.77
CA ALA A 164 -16.33 -26.07 -18.80
C ALA A 164 -15.64 -24.68 -18.87
N ASN A 165 -14.50 -24.51 -19.53
CA ASN A 165 -13.68 -23.32 -19.49
C ASN A 165 -13.13 -22.95 -20.87
N GLY A 166 -13.71 -21.91 -21.49
CA GLY A 166 -13.22 -21.26 -22.71
C GLY A 166 -13.78 -21.90 -24.00
N GLU A 167 -14.29 -21.06 -24.91
CA GLU A 167 -14.71 -21.51 -26.23
C GLU A 167 -13.46 -21.76 -27.09
N PRO A 168 -13.36 -22.90 -27.83
CA PRO A 168 -12.25 -23.16 -28.74
C PRO A 168 -12.28 -22.21 -29.94
N TRP A 169 -11.12 -21.86 -30.46
CA TRP A 169 -11.01 -21.07 -31.67
C TRP A 169 -11.02 -21.96 -32.89
N PHE A 170 -11.95 -21.71 -33.82
CA PHE A 170 -12.03 -22.39 -35.12
C PHE A 170 -11.33 -21.55 -36.16
N LEU A 171 -10.29 -22.10 -36.78
CA LEU A 171 -9.56 -21.48 -37.88
C LEU A 171 -9.76 -22.29 -39.18
N GLN A 172 -9.86 -21.59 -40.30
CA GLN A 172 -9.90 -22.26 -41.60
C GLN A 172 -8.54 -22.83 -41.95
N SER A 173 -8.49 -24.08 -42.36
CA SER A 173 -7.31 -24.79 -42.83
C SER A 173 -7.69 -25.78 -43.91
N GLU A 174 -6.77 -26.12 -44.79
CA GLU A 174 -6.95 -27.17 -45.81
C GLU A 174 -7.12 -28.57 -45.22
N THR A 175 -6.57 -28.76 -44.02
CA THR A 175 -6.71 -30.00 -43.26
C THR A 175 -6.99 -29.70 -41.79
N MET A 176 -7.81 -30.54 -41.16
CA MET A 176 -8.15 -30.37 -39.75
C MET A 176 -6.92 -30.74 -38.89
N SER A 177 -6.49 -29.82 -38.05
CA SER A 177 -5.45 -30.07 -37.05
C SER A 177 -5.84 -29.49 -35.71
N VAL A 178 -5.41 -30.09 -34.62
CA VAL A 178 -5.66 -29.65 -33.25
C VAL A 178 -4.34 -29.30 -32.60
N GLU A 179 -4.20 -28.07 -32.15
CA GLU A 179 -3.01 -27.61 -31.43
C GLU A 179 -3.45 -27.12 -30.04
N THR A 180 -2.70 -27.54 -29.03
CA THR A 180 -2.88 -27.05 -27.64
C THR A 180 -1.88 -25.92 -27.42
N ILE A 181 -2.36 -24.83 -26.84
CA ILE A 181 -1.54 -23.65 -26.53
C ILE A 181 -1.08 -23.72 -25.05
#